data_255af78135e6eab089857abffc5c6587
#
_entry.id   255af78135e6eab089857abffc5c6587
#
_cell.length_a   1.000
_cell.length_b   1.000
_cell.length_c   1.000
_cell.angle_alpha   90.00
_cell.angle_beta   90.00
_cell.angle_gamma   90.00
#
_symmetry.space_group_name_H-M   'P 1'
#
loop_
_entity.id
_entity.type
_entity.pdbx_description
1 polymer ?
#
loop_
_entity_poly.entity_id
_entity_poly.type
_entity_poly.pdbx_seq_one_letter_code
_entity_poly.pdbx_strand_id
1 'polypeptide(L)'
;MKRILLTIAFISFFNSFVHGQVTKFTYTQFDFAVSITGNQDRDDSYYYPETTSSNAFLVPNGLGSKIGCGVHYRKWLTFGIHSGIDYKWDDKLVAVPVYLNFGLSPKVGPETRIMLQAGYGKGFALGRGNLNGEYKKIKLGIGNDDFILFAEISDYGFRLYDQKSIGSISFGVTLTDFFSFNSQED
;
A
#
# COMPACT_ATOMS: atom_id res chain seq x y z
N MET A 1 31.31 12.68 -18.68
CA MET A 1 30.97 11.68 -19.71
C MET A 1 30.30 10.44 -19.11
N LYS A 2 30.82 9.75 -18.10
CA LYS A 2 30.18 8.54 -17.52
C LYS A 2 28.73 8.74 -17.04
N ARG A 3 28.39 9.89 -16.43
CA ARG A 3 27.03 10.19 -15.97
C ARG A 3 26.03 10.36 -17.11
N ILE A 4 26.45 10.99 -18.21
CA ILE A 4 25.60 11.18 -19.42
C ILE A 4 25.32 9.83 -20.09
N LEU A 5 26.32 8.97 -20.20
CA LEU A 5 26.16 7.61 -20.73
C LEU A 5 25.18 6.77 -19.88
N LEU A 6 25.22 6.89 -18.57
CA LEU A 6 24.32 6.19 -17.67
C LEU A 6 22.88 6.70 -17.79
N THR A 7 22.69 8.01 -17.98
CA THR A 7 21.38 8.61 -18.20
C THR A 7 20.79 8.19 -19.54
N ILE A 8 21.61 8.16 -20.61
CA ILE A 8 21.18 7.69 -21.95
C ILE A 8 20.84 6.19 -21.90
N ALA A 9 21.66 5.37 -21.25
CA ALA A 9 21.38 3.95 -21.07
C ALA A 9 20.08 3.71 -20.27
N PHE A 10 19.84 4.51 -19.24
CA PHE A 10 18.61 4.47 -18.44
C PHE A 10 17.37 4.86 -19.26
N ILE A 11 17.47 5.95 -20.04
CA ILE A 11 16.38 6.39 -20.95
C ILE A 11 16.14 5.34 -22.05
N SER A 12 17.20 4.76 -22.65
CA SER A 12 17.07 3.72 -23.66
C SER A 12 16.45 2.44 -23.09
N PHE A 13 16.80 2.07 -21.86
CA PHE A 13 16.19 0.94 -21.16
C PHE A 13 14.69 1.16 -20.92
N PHE A 14 14.29 2.37 -20.51
CA PHE A 14 12.88 2.72 -20.35
C PHE A 14 12.12 2.73 -21.69
N ASN A 15 12.70 3.25 -22.77
CA ASN A 15 12.08 3.21 -24.09
C ASN A 15 11.88 1.78 -24.61
N SER A 16 12.78 0.86 -24.30
CA SER A 16 12.62 -0.56 -24.66
C SER A 16 11.45 -1.23 -23.91
N PHE A 17 11.13 -0.77 -22.69
CA PHE A 17 9.93 -1.21 -21.97
C PHE A 17 8.64 -0.63 -22.55
N VAL A 18 8.68 0.58 -23.12
CA VAL A 18 7.48 1.25 -23.68
C VAL A 18 7.13 0.72 -25.08
N HIS A 19 8.10 0.21 -25.83
CA HIS A 19 7.91 -0.33 -27.20
C HIS A 19 7.95 -1.86 -27.27
N GLY A 20 8.33 -2.54 -26.17
CA GLY A 20 8.16 -3.99 -26.06
C GLY A 20 6.66 -4.31 -26.08
N GLN A 21 6.24 -5.24 -26.93
CA GLN A 21 4.91 -5.83 -26.90
C GLN A 21 4.48 -5.98 -25.44
N VAL A 22 3.41 -5.31 -25.04
CA VAL A 22 2.85 -5.38 -23.68
C VAL A 22 2.47 -6.83 -23.47
N THR A 23 3.42 -7.60 -23.00
CA THR A 23 3.24 -9.00 -22.72
C THR A 23 2.23 -9.10 -21.57
N LYS A 24 1.32 -10.04 -21.67
CA LYS A 24 0.24 -10.43 -20.73
C LYS A 24 0.68 -10.66 -19.25
N PHE A 25 1.71 -9.96 -18.77
CA PHE A 25 2.38 -10.21 -17.49
C PHE A 25 2.45 -9.00 -16.57
N THR A 26 1.92 -7.84 -16.98
CA THR A 26 1.98 -6.63 -16.16
C THR A 26 0.66 -6.37 -15.44
N TYR A 27 0.74 -5.76 -14.28
CA TYR A 27 -0.43 -5.28 -13.56
C TYR A 27 -0.17 -3.88 -13.00
N THR A 28 -1.25 -3.14 -12.78
CA THR A 28 -1.28 -1.96 -11.93
C THR A 28 -2.23 -2.21 -10.76
N GLN A 29 -1.90 -1.66 -9.61
CA GLN A 29 -2.69 -1.79 -8.41
C GLN A 29 -2.83 -0.42 -7.75
N PHE A 30 -4.04 -0.14 -7.29
CA PHE A 30 -4.36 1.06 -6.55
C PHE A 30 -5.07 0.68 -5.25
N ASP A 31 -4.56 1.18 -4.12
CA ASP A 31 -5.09 0.89 -2.80
C ASP A 31 -5.60 2.17 -2.15
N PHE A 32 -6.77 2.09 -1.54
CA PHE A 32 -7.30 3.07 -0.61
C PHE A 32 -7.55 2.42 0.74
N ALA A 33 -7.09 3.05 1.81
CA ALA A 33 -7.22 2.52 3.15
C ALA A 33 -7.55 3.59 4.19
N VAL A 34 -8.29 3.20 5.19
CA VAL A 34 -8.51 3.96 6.43
C VAL A 34 -7.77 3.24 7.54
N SER A 35 -6.86 3.94 8.20
CA SER A 35 -6.17 3.43 9.39
C SER A 35 -7.04 3.61 10.61
N ILE A 36 -6.96 2.66 11.55
CA ILE A 36 -7.70 2.70 12.81
C ILE A 36 -6.73 2.60 14.00
N THR A 37 -7.12 3.18 15.11
CA THR A 37 -6.42 3.08 16.39
C THR A 37 -7.41 2.78 17.53
N GLY A 38 -6.89 2.33 18.68
CA GLY A 38 -7.70 2.21 19.89
C GLY A 38 -8.13 3.59 20.39
N ASN A 39 -9.37 3.72 20.82
CA ASN A 39 -9.87 4.96 21.40
C ASN A 39 -9.27 5.15 22.80
N GLN A 40 -8.33 6.09 22.93
CA GLN A 40 -7.67 6.43 24.20
C GLN A 40 -8.60 7.20 25.15
N ASP A 41 -9.60 7.92 24.63
CA ASP A 41 -10.53 8.75 25.40
C ASP A 41 -11.73 7.95 25.95
N ARG A 42 -11.74 6.64 25.77
CA ARG A 42 -12.86 5.77 26.18
C ARG A 42 -13.11 5.78 27.69
N ASP A 43 -12.06 5.90 28.50
CA ASP A 43 -12.16 5.84 29.96
C ASP A 43 -12.52 7.19 30.60
N ASP A 44 -12.33 8.31 29.89
CA ASP A 44 -12.61 9.66 30.36
C ASP A 44 -14.13 9.96 30.43
N SER A 45 -14.95 9.18 29.75
CA SER A 45 -16.41 9.33 29.73
C SER A 45 -17.07 9.09 31.13
N TYR A 46 -16.35 8.48 32.05
CA TYR A 46 -16.84 8.23 33.41
C TYR A 46 -16.77 9.47 34.31
N TYR A 47 -15.91 10.45 33.99
CA TYR A 47 -15.66 11.62 34.83
C TYR A 47 -16.38 12.89 34.36
N TYR A 48 -16.73 13.00 33.06
CA TYR A 48 -17.42 14.16 32.49
C TYR A 48 -18.56 13.70 31.56
N PRO A 49 -19.82 13.59 32.11
CA PRO A 49 -20.95 13.08 31.31
C PRO A 49 -21.44 14.03 30.20
N GLU A 50 -20.89 15.23 30.07
CA GLU A 50 -21.28 16.21 29.05
C GLU A 50 -20.36 16.24 27.80
N THR A 51 -19.25 15.53 27.81
CA THR A 51 -18.42 15.39 26.62
C THR A 51 -18.93 14.22 25.76
N THR A 52 -19.20 14.48 24.49
CA THR A 52 -19.60 13.50 23.48
C THR A 52 -18.41 12.54 23.18
N SER A 53 -17.96 11.80 24.19
CA SER A 53 -16.98 10.74 23.98
C SER A 53 -17.67 9.58 23.29
N SER A 54 -17.22 9.25 22.08
CA SER A 54 -17.73 8.07 21.39
C SER A 54 -17.31 6.83 22.17
N ASN A 55 -18.27 5.99 22.59
CA ASN A 55 -18.00 4.68 23.22
C ASN A 55 -17.37 3.68 22.23
N ALA A 56 -16.98 4.12 21.04
CA ALA A 56 -16.35 3.27 20.04
C ALA A 56 -14.99 2.77 20.53
N PHE A 57 -14.77 1.47 20.44
CA PHE A 57 -13.49 0.83 20.79
C PHE A 57 -12.36 1.23 19.85
N LEU A 58 -12.70 1.42 18.56
CA LEU A 58 -11.78 1.78 17.49
C LEU A 58 -12.24 3.10 16.85
N VAL A 59 -11.29 3.98 16.59
CA VAL A 59 -11.53 5.25 15.90
C VAL A 59 -10.65 5.34 14.66
N PRO A 60 -11.12 5.98 13.57
CA PRO A 60 -10.26 6.26 12.41
C PRO A 60 -9.09 7.15 12.84
N ASN A 61 -7.88 6.80 12.39
CA ASN A 61 -6.65 7.54 12.70
C ASN A 61 -5.86 7.96 11.46
N GLY A 62 -6.37 7.74 10.27
CA GLY A 62 -5.67 8.20 9.08
C GLY A 62 -6.22 7.64 7.79
N LEU A 63 -5.68 8.16 6.70
CA LEU A 63 -6.00 7.75 5.33
C LEU A 63 -4.72 7.37 4.59
N GLY A 64 -4.80 6.32 3.79
CA GLY A 64 -3.71 5.87 2.92
C GLY A 64 -4.17 5.71 1.49
N SER A 65 -3.31 6.12 0.56
CA SER A 65 -3.48 5.86 -0.86
C SER A 65 -2.16 5.37 -1.42
N LYS A 66 -2.17 4.20 -2.06
CA LYS A 66 -0.96 3.57 -2.61
C LYS A 66 -1.20 3.15 -4.04
N ILE A 67 -0.18 3.30 -4.86
CA ILE A 67 -0.16 2.85 -6.25
C ILE A 67 1.05 1.95 -6.47
N GLY A 68 0.89 0.93 -7.29
CA GLY A 68 1.96 0.03 -7.65
C GLY A 68 1.83 -0.52 -9.05
N CYS A 69 2.94 -0.96 -9.58
CA CYS A 69 3.01 -1.68 -10.84
C CYS A 69 4.03 -2.80 -10.76
N GLY A 70 3.86 -3.80 -11.60
CA GLY A 70 4.75 -4.94 -11.59
C GLY A 70 4.35 -6.01 -12.59
N VAL A 71 4.82 -7.21 -12.32
CA VAL A 71 4.56 -8.39 -13.14
C VAL A 71 3.69 -9.38 -12.38
N HIS A 72 2.91 -10.15 -13.11
CA HIS A 72 2.12 -11.22 -12.55
C HIS A 72 2.30 -12.53 -13.32
N TYR A 73 2.13 -13.64 -12.62
CA TYR A 73 2.04 -14.97 -13.22
C TYR A 73 0.62 -15.51 -13.01
N ARG A 74 -0.11 -15.72 -14.11
CA ARG A 74 -1.49 -16.24 -14.12
C ARG A 74 -2.45 -15.52 -13.16
N LYS A 75 -2.21 -14.23 -12.87
CA LYS A 75 -2.98 -13.41 -11.94
C LYS A 75 -2.99 -13.88 -10.47
N TRP A 76 -2.34 -15.00 -10.12
CA TRP A 76 -2.32 -15.49 -8.73
C TRP A 76 -1.02 -15.17 -8.00
N LEU A 77 0.05 -14.89 -8.72
CA LEU A 77 1.34 -14.46 -8.17
C LEU A 77 1.67 -13.09 -8.73
N THR A 78 1.97 -12.13 -7.86
CA THR A 78 2.33 -10.77 -8.25
C THR A 78 3.63 -10.35 -7.60
N PHE A 79 4.45 -9.59 -8.32
CA PHE A 79 5.65 -8.97 -7.81
C PHE A 79 5.81 -7.58 -8.44
N GLY A 80 5.99 -6.54 -7.61
CA GLY A 80 6.05 -5.17 -8.12
C GLY A 80 6.66 -4.17 -7.15
N ILE A 81 6.73 -2.92 -7.62
CA ILE A 81 7.16 -1.76 -6.85
C ILE A 81 5.93 -0.92 -6.58
N HIS A 82 5.76 -0.55 -5.33
CA HIS A 82 4.65 0.24 -4.86
C HIS A 82 5.14 1.48 -4.10
N SER A 83 4.35 2.54 -4.18
CA SER A 83 4.54 3.75 -3.39
C SER A 83 3.18 4.35 -3.05
N GLY A 84 3.16 5.40 -2.23
CA GLY A 84 1.92 6.07 -1.88
C GLY A 84 2.10 7.13 -0.82
N ILE A 85 0.99 7.51 -0.23
CA ILE A 85 0.95 8.49 0.86
C ILE A 85 0.06 7.91 1.96
N ASP A 86 0.60 7.84 3.17
CA ASP A 86 -0.14 7.52 4.39
C ASP A 86 -0.17 8.75 5.29
N TYR A 87 -1.37 9.24 5.62
CA TYR A 87 -1.58 10.33 6.55
C TYR A 87 -2.14 9.81 7.87
N LYS A 88 -1.46 10.06 8.96
CA LYS A 88 -1.85 9.69 10.33
C LYS A 88 -2.18 10.94 11.13
N TRP A 89 -3.40 10.99 11.69
CA TRP A 89 -3.93 12.18 12.35
C TRP A 89 -3.30 12.41 13.72
N ASP A 90 -3.23 11.37 14.56
CA ASP A 90 -2.69 11.46 15.92
C ASP A 90 -1.22 11.86 15.91
N ASP A 91 -0.44 11.26 15.04
CA ASP A 91 0.98 11.56 14.88
C ASP A 91 1.25 12.84 14.08
N LYS A 92 0.21 13.43 13.45
CA LYS A 92 0.33 14.53 12.46
C LYS A 92 1.42 14.23 11.45
N LEU A 93 1.45 13.00 10.96
CA LEU A 93 2.50 12.44 10.13
C LEU A 93 1.98 12.16 8.73
N VAL A 94 2.70 12.68 7.73
CA VAL A 94 2.57 12.26 6.34
C VAL A 94 3.78 11.39 6.00
N ALA A 95 3.56 10.14 5.65
CA ALA A 95 4.61 9.21 5.27
C ALA A 95 4.45 8.76 3.82
N VAL A 96 5.57 8.63 3.13
CA VAL A 96 5.65 8.10 1.76
C VAL A 96 6.43 6.80 1.81
N PRO A 97 5.77 5.63 1.73
CA PRO A 97 6.44 4.36 1.60
C PRO A 97 6.86 4.11 0.15
N VAL A 98 8.05 3.56 -0.05
CA VAL A 98 8.52 2.99 -1.33
C VAL A 98 9.00 1.58 -1.05
N TYR A 99 8.35 0.57 -1.65
CA TYR A 99 8.57 -0.81 -1.26
C TYR A 99 8.36 -1.80 -2.41
N LEU A 100 9.04 -2.93 -2.30
CA LEU A 100 8.76 -4.11 -3.10
C LEU A 100 7.56 -4.84 -2.48
N ASN A 101 6.64 -5.28 -3.33
CA ASN A 101 5.44 -6.00 -2.93
C ASN A 101 5.40 -7.36 -3.60
N PHE A 102 5.21 -8.39 -2.81
CA PHE A 102 4.98 -9.76 -3.25
C PHE A 102 3.56 -10.16 -2.89
N GLY A 103 2.81 -10.71 -3.83
CA GLY A 103 1.41 -11.06 -3.64
C GLY A 103 1.07 -12.46 -4.13
N LEU A 104 0.24 -13.13 -3.34
CA LEU A 104 -0.42 -14.40 -3.67
C LEU A 104 -1.92 -14.15 -3.72
N SER A 105 -2.57 -14.53 -4.82
CA SER A 105 -4.01 -14.30 -5.01
C SER A 105 -4.70 -15.50 -5.68
N PRO A 106 -4.74 -16.68 -5.01
CA PRO A 106 -5.41 -17.85 -5.54
C PRO A 106 -6.92 -17.64 -5.65
N LYS A 107 -7.53 -18.24 -6.69
CA LYS A 107 -8.99 -18.36 -6.80
C LYS A 107 -9.49 -19.44 -5.85
N VAL A 108 -10.48 -19.11 -5.05
CA VAL A 108 -11.16 -20.04 -4.12
C VAL A 108 -12.60 -20.31 -4.53
N GLY A 109 -13.09 -19.61 -5.54
CA GLY A 109 -14.43 -19.76 -6.12
C GLY A 109 -14.46 -19.31 -7.59
N PRO A 110 -15.61 -19.36 -8.26
CA PRO A 110 -15.73 -18.96 -9.67
C PRO A 110 -15.26 -17.54 -9.93
N GLU A 111 -15.61 -16.61 -9.04
CA GLU A 111 -15.24 -15.19 -9.12
C GLU A 111 -14.50 -14.68 -7.88
N THR A 112 -14.27 -15.55 -6.88
CA THR A 112 -13.71 -15.16 -5.59
C THR A 112 -12.23 -15.48 -5.52
N ARG A 113 -11.44 -14.49 -5.06
CA ARG A 113 -10.03 -14.61 -4.73
C ARG A 113 -9.77 -14.27 -3.27
N ILE A 114 -8.81 -14.95 -2.69
CA ILE A 114 -8.17 -14.54 -1.43
C ILE A 114 -6.82 -13.95 -1.81
N MET A 115 -6.50 -12.77 -1.30
CA MET A 115 -5.23 -12.09 -1.55
C MET A 115 -4.41 -12.04 -0.27
N LEU A 116 -3.14 -12.43 -0.37
CA LEU A 116 -2.14 -12.22 0.66
C LEU A 116 -0.98 -11.47 0.03
N GLN A 117 -0.60 -10.32 0.59
CA GLN A 117 0.53 -9.53 0.13
C GLN A 117 1.49 -9.23 1.28
N ALA A 118 2.79 -9.26 0.97
CA ALA A 118 3.86 -8.83 1.86
C ALA A 118 4.68 -7.74 1.15
N GLY A 119 4.94 -6.65 1.85
CA GLY A 119 5.73 -5.53 1.35
C GLY A 119 6.91 -5.21 2.26
N TYR A 120 8.05 -4.89 1.65
CA TYR A 120 9.26 -4.47 2.34
C TYR A 120 9.97 -3.35 1.58
N GLY A 121 10.38 -2.30 2.31
CA GLY A 121 11.06 -1.16 1.71
C GLY A 121 11.46 -0.08 2.69
N LYS A 122 11.33 1.16 2.26
CA LYS A 122 11.61 2.36 3.07
C LYS A 122 10.42 3.29 3.11
N GLY A 123 10.22 3.90 4.28
CA GLY A 123 9.28 5.00 4.48
C GLY A 123 10.03 6.31 4.70
N PHE A 124 9.46 7.39 4.20
CA PHE A 124 9.97 8.75 4.34
C PHE A 124 8.88 9.62 4.95
N ALA A 125 9.18 10.34 6.02
CA ALA A 125 8.25 11.29 6.61
C ALA A 125 8.39 12.67 5.94
N LEU A 126 7.27 13.22 5.47
CA LEU A 126 7.25 14.56 4.90
C LEU A 126 7.07 15.61 5.99
N GLY A 127 7.82 16.73 5.88
CA GLY A 127 7.68 17.86 6.80
C GLY A 127 8.32 17.67 8.17
N ARG A 128 9.06 16.58 8.40
CA ARG A 128 9.76 16.29 9.66
C ARG A 128 11.26 16.03 9.49
N GLY A 129 11.92 16.83 8.63
CA GLY A 129 13.35 16.68 8.35
C GLY A 129 13.67 15.41 7.58
N ASN A 130 14.80 14.78 7.91
CA ASN A 130 15.29 13.56 7.25
C ASN A 130 14.79 12.26 7.95
N LEU A 131 13.59 12.28 8.52
CA LEU A 131 13.04 11.11 9.18
C LEU A 131 12.70 10.04 8.14
N ASN A 132 13.41 8.93 8.17
CA ASN A 132 13.18 7.77 7.32
C ASN A 132 13.43 6.48 8.11
N GLY A 133 12.84 5.39 7.65
CA GLY A 133 12.96 4.10 8.30
C GLY A 133 12.56 2.94 7.41
N GLU A 134 12.68 1.74 7.93
CA GLU A 134 12.17 0.56 7.26
C GLU A 134 10.64 0.63 7.16
N TYR A 135 10.10 0.16 6.06
CA TYR A 135 8.67 -0.03 5.88
C TYR A 135 8.37 -1.51 5.67
N LYS A 136 7.44 -2.02 6.44
CA LYS A 136 6.96 -3.41 6.35
C LYS A 136 5.45 -3.41 6.32
N LYS A 137 4.85 -4.30 5.53
CA LYS A 137 3.41 -4.53 5.56
C LYS A 137 3.05 -5.97 5.26
N ILE A 138 1.92 -6.38 5.82
CA ILE A 138 1.20 -7.60 5.46
C ILE A 138 -0.25 -7.19 5.20
N LYS A 139 -0.82 -7.66 4.10
CA LYS A 139 -2.18 -7.38 3.67
C LYS A 139 -2.89 -8.69 3.38
N LEU A 140 -4.09 -8.85 3.91
CA LEU A 140 -5.00 -9.96 3.63
C LEU A 140 -6.30 -9.39 3.05
N GLY A 141 -6.78 -9.97 1.96
CA GLY A 141 -7.98 -9.48 1.30
C GLY A 141 -8.82 -10.58 0.68
N ILE A 142 -10.05 -10.22 0.35
CA ILE A 142 -11.02 -11.06 -0.36
C ILE A 142 -11.79 -10.22 -1.36
N GLY A 143 -12.03 -10.76 -2.54
CA GLY A 143 -12.74 -10.04 -3.59
C GLY A 143 -12.73 -10.79 -4.91
N ASN A 144 -12.75 -10.07 -6.01
CA ASN A 144 -12.66 -10.60 -7.37
C ASN A 144 -11.32 -10.22 -8.04
N ASP A 145 -11.23 -10.37 -9.38
CA ASP A 145 -10.00 -10.05 -10.13
C ASP A 145 -9.64 -8.55 -10.04
N ASP A 146 -10.63 -7.67 -10.00
CA ASP A 146 -10.47 -6.22 -10.15
C ASP A 146 -10.62 -5.46 -8.83
N PHE A 147 -11.42 -6.00 -7.89
CA PHE A 147 -11.80 -5.35 -6.65
C PHE A 147 -11.64 -6.30 -5.45
N ILE A 148 -10.84 -5.90 -4.47
CA ILE A 148 -10.57 -6.68 -3.26
C ILE A 148 -10.74 -5.80 -2.04
N LEU A 149 -11.53 -6.23 -1.08
CA LEU A 149 -11.57 -5.69 0.27
C LEU A 149 -10.41 -6.26 1.08
N PHE A 150 -9.70 -5.44 1.84
CA PHE A 150 -8.55 -5.91 2.60
C PHE A 150 -8.44 -5.35 4.00
N ALA A 151 -7.70 -6.09 4.85
CA ALA A 151 -7.09 -5.62 6.07
C ALA A 151 -5.56 -5.63 5.90
N GLU A 152 -4.89 -4.58 6.38
CA GLU A 152 -3.44 -4.40 6.28
C GLU A 152 -2.87 -4.04 7.65
N ILE A 153 -1.76 -4.67 7.99
CA ILE A 153 -0.90 -4.24 9.09
C ILE A 153 0.37 -3.69 8.47
N SER A 154 0.73 -2.47 8.81
CA SER A 154 1.96 -1.83 8.35
C SER A 154 2.75 -1.26 9.53
N ASP A 155 4.07 -1.22 9.37
CA ASP A 155 5.01 -0.70 10.35
C ASP A 155 6.05 0.20 9.67
N TYR A 156 6.24 1.39 10.23
CA TYR A 156 7.26 2.34 9.87
C TYR A 156 8.31 2.38 10.99
N GLY A 157 9.53 1.97 10.72
CA GLY A 157 10.66 2.02 11.63
C GLY A 157 11.18 3.44 11.88
N PHE A 158 10.28 4.40 12.03
CA PHE A 158 10.63 5.76 12.41
C PHE A 158 10.79 5.86 13.92
N ARG A 159 11.84 6.53 14.36
CA ARG A 159 11.92 6.99 15.74
C ARG A 159 11.17 8.32 15.85
N LEU A 160 9.92 8.27 16.28
CA LEU A 160 9.10 9.44 16.51
C LEU A 160 8.79 9.52 18.01
N TYR A 161 9.16 10.65 18.65
CA TYR A 161 9.12 10.80 20.11
C TYR A 161 9.90 9.65 20.78
N ASP A 162 9.35 8.97 21.74
CA ASP A 162 9.97 7.82 22.43
C ASP A 162 9.64 6.46 21.81
N GLN A 163 8.90 6.43 20.69
CA GLN A 163 8.52 5.20 20.00
C GLN A 163 9.60 4.78 19.00
N LYS A 164 9.90 3.48 18.96
CA LYS A 164 10.89 2.91 18.03
C LYS A 164 10.32 2.66 16.63
N SER A 165 9.00 2.55 16.51
CA SER A 165 8.29 2.33 15.25
C SER A 165 6.84 2.80 15.35
N ILE A 166 6.22 3.06 14.20
CA ILE A 166 4.81 3.48 14.09
C ILE A 166 4.05 2.37 13.36
N GLY A 167 3.38 1.54 14.12
CA GLY A 167 2.49 0.51 13.62
C GLY A 167 1.12 1.06 13.23
N SER A 168 0.42 0.40 12.30
CA SER A 168 -0.91 0.78 11.83
C SER A 168 -1.69 -0.44 11.40
N ILE A 169 -2.96 -0.48 11.78
CA ILE A 169 -3.94 -1.40 11.22
C ILE A 169 -4.85 -0.59 10.32
N SER A 170 -5.09 -1.06 9.10
CA SER A 170 -5.88 -0.36 8.11
C SER A 170 -6.85 -1.31 7.41
N PHE A 171 -8.01 -0.79 7.03
CA PHE A 171 -8.98 -1.49 6.17
C PHE A 171 -9.19 -0.67 4.92
N GLY A 172 -9.40 -1.35 3.79
CA GLY A 172 -9.52 -0.63 2.54
C GLY A 172 -9.92 -1.48 1.36
N VAL A 173 -9.76 -0.87 0.20
CA VAL A 173 -10.05 -1.48 -1.09
C VAL A 173 -8.82 -1.45 -1.98
N THR A 174 -8.61 -2.53 -2.69
CA THR A 174 -7.62 -2.65 -3.76
C THR A 174 -8.35 -2.74 -5.08
N LEU A 175 -7.95 -1.89 -6.02
CA LEU A 175 -8.30 -1.99 -7.44
C LEU A 175 -7.08 -2.53 -8.17
N THR A 176 -7.25 -3.59 -8.94
CA THR A 176 -6.16 -4.19 -9.72
C THR A 176 -6.56 -4.28 -11.18
N ASP A 177 -5.73 -3.78 -12.06
CA ASP A 177 -5.89 -3.95 -13.50
C ASP A 177 -4.76 -4.84 -14.03
N PHE A 178 -5.14 -5.97 -14.60
CA PHE A 178 -4.22 -6.89 -15.26
C PHE A 178 -4.30 -6.63 -16.77
N PHE A 179 -3.31 -5.95 -17.30
CA PHE A 179 -3.26 -5.65 -18.72
C PHE A 179 -3.14 -6.94 -19.54
N SER A 180 -4.27 -7.36 -20.10
CA SER A 180 -4.34 -8.35 -21.17
C SER A 180 -4.82 -7.63 -22.42
N PHE A 181 -3.93 -7.34 -23.36
CA PHE A 181 -4.35 -6.95 -24.70
C PHE A 181 -5.07 -8.15 -25.33
N ASN A 182 -6.38 -8.08 -25.44
CA ASN A 182 -7.10 -8.83 -26.45
C ASN A 182 -6.71 -8.21 -27.80
N SER A 183 -5.81 -8.85 -28.54
CA SER A 183 -5.84 -8.70 -29.99
C SER A 183 -7.20 -9.25 -30.43
N GLN A 184 -8.13 -8.37 -30.76
CA GLN A 184 -9.21 -8.74 -31.67
C GLN A 184 -8.54 -9.17 -32.96
N GLU A 185 -8.57 -10.47 -33.22
CA GLU A 185 -8.43 -10.99 -34.56
C GLU A 185 -9.70 -10.59 -35.31
N ASP A 186 -9.57 -9.59 -36.22
CA ASP A 186 -10.49 -9.38 -37.32
C ASP A 186 -10.23 -10.46 -38.40
#